data_ea72ecc434d049f8b886ba70d4362e31
#
_entry.id   ea72ecc434d049f8b886ba70d4362e31
#
_cell.length_a   1.000
_cell.length_b   1.000
_cell.length_c   1.000
_cell.angle_alpha   90.00
_cell.angle_beta   90.00
_cell.angle_gamma   90.00
#
_symmetry.space_group_name_H-M   'P 1'
#
loop_
_entity.id
_entity.type
_entity.pdbx_description
1 polymer ?
#
loop_
_entity_poly.entity_id
_entity_poly.type
_entity_poly.pdbx_seq_one_letter_code
_entity_poly.pdbx_strand_id
1 'polypeptide(L)'
;MQATIHNEFLTLTVDTHGAEAVSLKNTAGEELLWQADPAVWKRHAPILFPWTGKLPGGTFEAKGKTYKGGQHGFARDVEHTLLKAEGDTIQLELHADEAIKAERFPFDFVLTSTFRLDGKTVHHTLSVRNPGTEELRFGIGYHPAFNIPFDAAHTTTDYEFRFDQPESPVILDAYPNGLLNGKNHYQWKNQQAIPLTDDLFANDSFCMAGLRTKTVGIYEKDTGRHIVCNVEGYPYSLIWSAPAKPVRFVCIEPWQSLPGAEDDPQDWNQRAAAACLAPGEEWSTTLSTTFER
;
A
#
# COMPACT_ATOMS: atom_id res chain seq x y z
N MET A 1 17.00 5.35 -10.41
CA MET A 1 16.73 6.29 -11.55
C MET A 1 15.27 6.70 -11.49
N GLN A 2 14.93 7.93 -11.90
CA GLN A 2 13.53 8.37 -11.87
C GLN A 2 12.96 8.51 -13.29
N ALA A 3 11.69 8.13 -13.44
CA ALA A 3 10.90 8.29 -14.65
C ALA A 3 9.70 9.20 -14.36
N THR A 4 9.37 10.10 -15.30
CA THR A 4 8.28 11.06 -15.12
C THR A 4 7.34 11.01 -16.32
N ILE A 5 6.04 10.99 -16.04
CA ILE A 5 4.97 11.17 -17.01
C ILE A 5 4.04 12.30 -16.57
N HIS A 6 3.30 12.86 -17.50
CA HIS A 6 2.31 13.89 -17.20
C HIS A 6 1.13 13.83 -18.18
N ASN A 7 0.02 14.33 -17.71
CA ASN A 7 -1.13 14.69 -18.54
C ASN A 7 -1.53 16.15 -18.28
N GLU A 8 -2.72 16.58 -18.69
CA GLU A 8 -3.22 17.94 -18.48
C GLU A 8 -3.53 18.28 -17.00
N PHE A 9 -3.58 17.28 -16.09
CA PHE A 9 -3.96 17.46 -14.69
C PHE A 9 -2.83 17.14 -13.71
N LEU A 10 -2.00 16.15 -14.02
CA LEU A 10 -1.08 15.53 -13.07
C LEU A 10 0.31 15.34 -13.69
N THR A 11 1.34 15.47 -12.86
CA THR A 11 2.72 15.06 -13.15
C THR A 11 3.15 14.03 -12.11
N LEU A 12 3.43 12.80 -12.55
CA LEU A 12 3.85 11.67 -11.69
C LEU A 12 5.31 11.36 -11.94
N THR A 13 6.09 11.23 -10.87
CA THR A 13 7.47 10.72 -10.89
C THR A 13 7.55 9.44 -10.07
N VAL A 14 8.14 8.39 -10.67
CA VAL A 14 8.37 7.09 -10.06
C VAL A 14 9.86 6.81 -10.00
N ASP A 15 10.36 6.37 -8.86
CA ASP A 15 11.74 5.91 -8.71
C ASP A 15 11.84 4.41 -9.05
N THR A 16 12.90 4.02 -9.78
CA THR A 16 13.18 2.60 -10.07
C THR A 16 13.51 1.82 -8.80
N HIS A 17 14.04 2.48 -7.77
CA HIS A 17 14.21 1.86 -6.47
C HIS A 17 12.86 1.66 -5.79
N GLY A 18 12.44 0.41 -5.63
CA GLY A 18 11.15 0.03 -5.07
C GLY A 18 9.94 0.20 -6.00
N ALA A 19 10.13 0.64 -7.25
CA ALA A 19 9.07 1.09 -8.17
C ALA A 19 8.11 2.05 -7.45
N GLU A 20 8.65 2.95 -6.64
CA GLU A 20 7.91 3.81 -5.72
C GLU A 20 7.51 5.13 -6.39
N ALA A 21 6.24 5.50 -6.34
CA ALA A 21 5.79 6.85 -6.70
C ALA A 21 6.33 7.85 -5.66
N VAL A 22 7.24 8.74 -6.08
CA VAL A 22 7.96 9.65 -5.17
C VAL A 22 7.49 11.10 -5.26
N SER A 23 6.77 11.46 -6.32
CA SER A 23 6.16 12.78 -6.48
C SER A 23 4.92 12.66 -7.34
N LEU A 24 3.86 13.35 -6.93
CA LEU A 24 2.66 13.56 -7.73
C LEU A 24 2.21 15.00 -7.55
N LYS A 25 2.26 15.78 -8.63
CA LYS A 25 1.90 17.20 -8.61
C LYS A 25 0.66 17.47 -9.45
N ASN A 26 -0.19 18.37 -8.96
CA ASN A 26 -1.28 18.95 -9.74
C ASN A 26 -0.79 20.09 -10.66
N THR A 27 -1.68 20.71 -11.41
CA THR A 27 -1.38 21.81 -12.34
C THR A 27 -0.88 23.09 -11.65
N ALA A 28 -1.15 23.28 -10.37
CA ALA A 28 -0.63 24.39 -9.58
C ALA A 28 0.81 24.09 -9.06
N GLY A 29 1.36 22.90 -9.30
CA GLY A 29 2.66 22.47 -8.82
C GLY A 29 2.65 22.01 -7.37
N GLU A 30 1.48 21.84 -6.75
CA GLU A 30 1.35 21.36 -5.38
C GLU A 30 1.67 19.88 -5.31
N GLU A 31 2.49 19.48 -4.34
CA GLU A 31 2.84 18.10 -4.10
C GLU A 31 1.72 17.38 -3.33
N LEU A 32 1.20 16.30 -3.88
CA LEU A 32 0.06 15.57 -3.34
C LEU A 32 0.50 14.38 -2.48
N LEU A 33 1.70 13.83 -2.75
CA LEU A 33 2.28 12.74 -1.96
C LEU A 33 3.15 13.29 -0.83
N TRP A 34 3.20 12.51 0.26
CA TRP A 34 4.14 12.73 1.34
C TRP A 34 5.58 12.67 0.84
N GLN A 35 6.44 13.59 1.29
CA GLN A 35 7.79 13.77 0.77
C GLN A 35 8.87 13.12 1.64
N ALA A 36 8.53 12.03 2.31
CA ALA A 36 9.45 11.12 2.98
C ALA A 36 10.43 11.77 3.96
N ASP A 37 9.98 12.79 4.73
CA ASP A 37 10.79 13.39 5.80
C ASP A 37 11.25 12.27 6.77
N PRO A 38 12.57 11.99 6.85
CA PRO A 38 13.08 10.88 7.66
C PRO A 38 12.86 11.06 9.17
N ALA A 39 12.55 12.28 9.63
CA ALA A 39 12.19 12.54 11.01
C ALA A 39 10.79 12.04 11.37
N VAL A 40 9.95 11.76 10.36
CA VAL A 40 8.58 11.27 10.53
C VAL A 40 8.41 9.89 9.91
N TRP A 41 8.52 9.79 8.58
CA TRP A 41 8.45 8.53 7.85
C TRP A 41 9.15 8.65 6.49
N LYS A 42 10.13 7.79 6.25
CA LYS A 42 11.12 7.89 5.15
C LYS A 42 10.68 7.28 3.81
N ARG A 43 9.38 7.07 3.58
CA ARG A 43 8.84 6.53 2.33
C ARG A 43 7.71 7.40 1.80
N HIS A 44 7.33 7.21 0.53
CA HIS A 44 6.27 7.97 -0.14
C HIS A 44 5.03 7.09 -0.39
N ALA A 45 5.19 6.05 -1.20
CA ALA A 45 4.11 5.16 -1.64
C ALA A 45 4.63 3.74 -1.95
N PRO A 46 5.24 3.05 -0.97
CA PRO A 46 5.88 1.76 -1.22
C PRO A 46 4.87 0.68 -1.61
N ILE A 47 5.29 -0.21 -2.50
CA ILE A 47 4.58 -1.47 -2.76
C ILE A 47 4.94 -2.52 -1.71
N LEU A 48 4.00 -3.40 -1.39
CA LEU A 48 4.16 -4.45 -0.38
C LEU A 48 4.18 -5.80 -1.09
N PHE A 49 5.36 -6.47 -1.11
CA PHE A 49 5.54 -7.75 -1.78
C PHE A 49 6.84 -8.44 -1.31
N PRO A 50 6.91 -9.75 -1.10
CA PRO A 50 5.85 -10.75 -1.30
C PRO A 50 5.01 -11.05 -0.05
N TRP A 51 4.97 -10.16 0.93
CA TRP A 51 4.03 -10.18 2.08
C TRP A 51 3.72 -8.77 2.53
N THR A 52 2.57 -8.63 3.20
CA THR A 52 2.14 -7.40 3.88
C THR A 52 2.42 -7.50 5.39
N GLY A 53 2.67 -6.38 6.05
CA GLY A 53 2.93 -6.34 7.49
C GLY A 53 4.20 -7.07 7.91
N LYS A 54 4.22 -7.58 9.14
CA LYS A 54 5.34 -8.33 9.73
C LYS A 54 5.12 -9.83 9.66
N LEU A 55 6.21 -10.58 9.76
CA LEU A 55 6.21 -12.02 9.95
C LEU A 55 6.53 -12.35 11.42
N PRO A 56 5.92 -13.37 12.04
CA PRO A 56 6.24 -13.78 13.40
C PRO A 56 7.72 -14.20 13.49
N GLY A 57 8.41 -13.70 14.51
CA GLY A 57 9.86 -13.89 14.65
C GLY A 57 10.72 -13.17 13.59
N GLY A 58 10.12 -12.45 12.64
CA GLY A 58 10.84 -11.81 11.55
C GLY A 58 11.49 -12.78 10.57
N THR A 59 10.95 -14.01 10.47
CA THR A 59 11.51 -15.08 9.63
C THR A 59 10.40 -15.93 9.01
N PHE A 60 10.77 -16.71 8.01
CA PHE A 60 9.96 -17.79 7.45
C PHE A 60 10.87 -18.93 6.96
N GLU A 61 10.31 -20.12 6.85
CA GLU A 61 11.00 -21.29 6.32
C GLU A 61 10.48 -21.66 4.94
N ALA A 62 11.38 -21.91 4.02
CA ALA A 62 11.07 -22.40 2.68
C ALA A 62 12.22 -23.23 2.12
N LYS A 63 11.93 -24.32 1.41
CA LYS A 63 12.93 -25.18 0.75
C LYS A 63 14.04 -25.64 1.71
N GLY A 64 13.68 -25.92 2.98
CA GLY A 64 14.62 -26.38 4.01
C GLY A 64 15.59 -25.33 4.56
N LYS A 65 15.35 -24.05 4.29
CA LYS A 65 16.16 -22.93 4.78
C LYS A 65 15.29 -21.87 5.45
N THR A 66 15.84 -21.22 6.50
CA THR A 66 15.23 -20.06 7.16
C THR A 66 15.67 -18.77 6.48
N TYR A 67 14.70 -17.94 6.11
CA TYR A 67 14.89 -16.62 5.50
C TYR A 67 14.51 -15.52 6.49
N LYS A 68 15.21 -14.39 6.44
CA LYS A 68 14.82 -13.19 7.19
C LYS A 68 13.72 -12.44 6.43
N GLY A 69 12.67 -12.05 7.15
CA GLY A 69 11.56 -11.26 6.63
C GLY A 69 11.46 -9.91 7.32
N GLY A 70 11.73 -8.83 6.60
CA GLY A 70 11.44 -7.48 7.07
C GLY A 70 9.93 -7.17 7.01
N GLN A 71 9.52 -6.01 7.51
CA GLN A 71 8.13 -5.56 7.38
C GLN A 71 7.81 -5.27 5.90
N HIS A 72 6.66 -5.75 5.40
CA HIS A 72 6.12 -5.49 4.06
C HIS A 72 6.94 -6.07 2.90
N GLY A 73 7.61 -7.17 3.11
CA GLY A 73 8.44 -7.77 2.07
C GLY A 73 9.69 -6.96 1.76
N PHE A 74 10.17 -7.09 0.53
CA PHE A 74 11.45 -6.48 0.12
C PHE A 74 11.39 -5.77 -1.26
N ALA A 75 10.32 -5.91 -2.03
CA ALA A 75 10.24 -5.32 -3.37
C ALA A 75 10.46 -3.80 -3.35
N ARG A 76 10.05 -3.15 -2.28
CA ARG A 76 10.26 -1.71 -2.02
C ARG A 76 11.70 -1.31 -1.69
N ASP A 77 12.62 -2.28 -1.52
CA ASP A 77 14.00 -2.07 -1.08
C ASP A 77 15.02 -2.52 -2.14
N VAL A 78 14.57 -2.77 -3.36
CA VAL A 78 15.41 -3.24 -4.46
C VAL A 78 15.15 -2.44 -5.72
N GLU A 79 16.10 -2.49 -6.65
CA GLU A 79 15.99 -1.82 -7.94
C GLU A 79 15.10 -2.62 -8.89
N HIS A 80 14.15 -1.93 -9.54
CA HIS A 80 13.30 -2.47 -10.59
C HIS A 80 13.80 -1.98 -11.95
N THR A 81 13.69 -2.81 -12.97
CA THR A 81 14.03 -2.45 -14.35
C THR A 81 12.93 -1.59 -14.96
N LEU A 82 13.27 -0.40 -15.42
CA LEU A 82 12.34 0.44 -16.17
C LEU A 82 12.15 -0.14 -17.58
N LEU A 83 10.93 -0.56 -17.90
CA LEU A 83 10.57 -1.09 -19.23
C LEU A 83 10.03 0.00 -20.15
N LYS A 84 9.25 0.94 -19.59
CA LYS A 84 8.56 1.97 -20.36
C LYS A 84 8.35 3.22 -19.51
N ALA A 85 8.54 4.40 -20.12
CA ALA A 85 8.12 5.70 -19.59
C ALA A 85 7.76 6.61 -20.77
N GLU A 86 6.52 6.50 -21.26
CA GLU A 86 6.06 7.25 -22.42
C GLU A 86 4.54 7.48 -22.37
N GLY A 87 4.09 8.58 -22.97
CA GLY A 87 2.69 8.99 -22.94
C GLY A 87 2.22 9.18 -21.49
N ASP A 88 1.16 8.47 -21.14
CA ASP A 88 0.54 8.46 -19.81
C ASP A 88 0.98 7.28 -18.91
N THR A 89 1.98 6.50 -19.32
CA THR A 89 2.30 5.21 -18.72
C THR A 89 3.77 5.07 -18.33
N ILE A 90 4.02 4.60 -17.10
CA ILE A 90 5.32 4.05 -16.63
C ILE A 90 5.13 2.58 -16.30
N GLN A 91 6.07 1.74 -16.73
CA GLN A 91 6.10 0.32 -16.39
C GLN A 91 7.49 -0.10 -15.92
N LEU A 92 7.53 -0.79 -14.77
CA LEU A 92 8.74 -1.32 -14.16
C LEU A 92 8.55 -2.81 -13.85
N GLU A 93 9.66 -3.54 -13.77
CA GLU A 93 9.63 -4.97 -13.52
C GLU A 93 10.74 -5.41 -12.56
N LEU A 94 10.41 -6.33 -11.66
CA LEU A 94 11.35 -7.01 -10.77
C LEU A 94 11.27 -8.51 -11.04
N HIS A 95 12.41 -9.12 -11.35
CA HIS A 95 12.57 -10.57 -11.50
C HIS A 95 13.22 -11.17 -10.26
N ALA A 96 12.81 -12.39 -9.90
CA ALA A 96 13.53 -13.21 -8.94
C ALA A 96 14.86 -13.69 -9.55
N ASP A 97 15.90 -12.89 -9.42
CA ASP A 97 17.25 -13.32 -9.77
C ASP A 97 17.84 -14.29 -8.73
N GLU A 98 19.03 -14.83 -9.02
CA GLU A 98 19.68 -15.80 -8.14
C GLU A 98 20.00 -15.22 -6.75
N ALA A 99 20.30 -13.92 -6.64
CA ALA A 99 20.58 -13.27 -5.36
C ALA A 99 19.30 -13.15 -4.52
N ILE A 100 18.20 -12.71 -5.14
CA ILE A 100 16.88 -12.64 -4.48
C ILE A 100 16.46 -14.04 -4.00
N LYS A 101 16.59 -15.07 -4.86
CA LYS A 101 16.23 -16.44 -4.50
C LYS A 101 17.09 -17.00 -3.37
N ALA A 102 18.38 -16.72 -3.38
CA ALA A 102 19.30 -17.20 -2.36
C ALA A 102 19.12 -16.54 -1.00
N GLU A 103 18.82 -15.23 -0.97
CA GLU A 103 18.91 -14.43 0.26
C GLU A 103 17.56 -13.96 0.81
N ARG A 104 16.52 -13.81 -0.04
CA ARG A 104 15.28 -13.14 0.32
C ARG A 104 14.03 -13.99 0.18
N PHE A 105 13.83 -14.62 -1.00
CA PHE A 105 12.59 -15.33 -1.32
C PHE A 105 12.83 -16.38 -2.41
N PRO A 106 12.84 -17.70 -2.09
CA PRO A 106 13.36 -18.75 -2.96
C PRO A 106 12.39 -19.24 -4.04
N PHE A 107 11.49 -18.39 -4.50
CA PHE A 107 10.51 -18.71 -5.54
C PHE A 107 10.74 -17.84 -6.77
N ASP A 108 10.48 -18.41 -7.95
CA ASP A 108 10.50 -17.66 -9.18
C ASP A 108 9.26 -16.77 -9.28
N PHE A 109 9.45 -15.49 -9.59
CA PHE A 109 8.38 -14.53 -9.84
C PHE A 109 8.84 -13.45 -10.82
N VAL A 110 7.85 -12.85 -11.48
CA VAL A 110 7.99 -11.56 -12.17
C VAL A 110 6.93 -10.65 -11.58
N LEU A 111 7.35 -9.56 -10.94
CA LEU A 111 6.47 -8.50 -10.44
C LEU A 111 6.56 -7.32 -11.39
N THR A 112 5.44 -6.96 -12.01
CA THR A 112 5.31 -5.78 -12.87
C THR A 112 4.52 -4.70 -12.14
N SER A 113 5.06 -3.48 -12.09
CA SER A 113 4.42 -2.29 -11.55
C SER A 113 4.12 -1.33 -12.71
N THR A 114 2.85 -1.04 -12.96
CA THR A 114 2.41 -0.16 -14.04
C THR A 114 1.61 1.01 -13.48
N PHE A 115 2.08 2.22 -13.76
CA PHE A 115 1.36 3.46 -13.46
C PHE A 115 0.77 4.03 -14.74
N ARG A 116 -0.49 4.45 -14.71
CA ARG A 116 -1.17 5.15 -15.80
C ARG A 116 -1.94 6.35 -15.27
N LEU A 117 -1.80 7.47 -15.96
CA LEU A 117 -2.58 8.68 -15.68
C LEU A 117 -3.84 8.71 -16.57
N ASP A 118 -4.99 8.95 -15.94
CA ASP A 118 -6.28 9.11 -16.63
C ASP A 118 -7.05 10.27 -16.00
N GLY A 119 -7.04 11.44 -16.65
CA GLY A 119 -7.55 12.65 -16.06
C GLY A 119 -6.86 12.96 -14.73
N LYS A 120 -7.65 13.13 -13.67
CA LYS A 120 -7.17 13.33 -12.30
C LYS A 120 -6.95 12.03 -11.52
N THR A 121 -6.91 10.89 -12.19
CA THR A 121 -6.76 9.56 -11.56
C THR A 121 -5.41 8.95 -11.90
N VAL A 122 -4.75 8.41 -10.90
CA VAL A 122 -3.59 7.53 -11.04
C VAL A 122 -4.07 6.09 -10.88
N HIS A 123 -3.86 5.26 -11.90
CA HIS A 123 -4.02 3.81 -11.82
C HIS A 123 -2.66 3.19 -11.59
N HIS A 124 -2.49 2.50 -10.46
CA HIS A 124 -1.29 1.72 -10.16
C HIS A 124 -1.65 0.23 -10.16
N THR A 125 -1.23 -0.48 -11.19
CA THR A 125 -1.45 -1.92 -11.35
C THR A 125 -0.20 -2.68 -10.92
N LEU A 126 -0.37 -3.67 -10.06
CA LEU A 126 0.63 -4.67 -9.72
C LEU A 126 0.22 -6.00 -10.33
N SER A 127 1.08 -6.59 -11.18
CA SER A 127 0.88 -7.92 -11.75
C SER A 127 2.00 -8.84 -11.27
N VAL A 128 1.64 -10.07 -10.91
CA VAL A 128 2.59 -11.11 -10.51
C VAL A 128 2.41 -12.30 -11.44
N ARG A 129 3.48 -12.72 -12.11
CA ARG A 129 3.51 -13.93 -12.93
C ARG A 129 4.44 -14.96 -12.29
N ASN A 130 4.04 -16.22 -12.33
CA ASN A 130 4.87 -17.35 -11.94
C ASN A 130 5.57 -17.97 -13.17
N PRO A 131 6.84 -17.63 -13.44
CA PRO A 131 7.59 -18.23 -14.55
C PRO A 131 8.26 -19.56 -14.16
N GLY A 132 8.12 -19.98 -12.90
CA GLY A 132 8.78 -21.17 -12.34
C GLY A 132 8.04 -22.48 -12.63
N THR A 133 8.46 -23.54 -11.94
CA THR A 133 7.91 -24.89 -12.07
C THR A 133 7.15 -25.35 -10.83
N GLU A 134 7.09 -24.52 -9.80
CA GLU A 134 6.41 -24.78 -8.52
C GLU A 134 5.31 -23.75 -8.29
N GLU A 135 4.38 -24.02 -7.38
CA GLU A 135 3.38 -23.04 -6.94
C GLU A 135 4.06 -21.82 -6.32
N LEU A 136 3.64 -20.62 -6.71
CA LEU A 136 4.06 -19.35 -6.11
C LEU A 136 2.95 -18.81 -5.21
N ARG A 137 3.24 -18.69 -3.92
CA ARG A 137 2.40 -18.04 -2.91
C ARG A 137 2.97 -16.68 -2.55
N PHE A 138 2.13 -15.65 -2.47
CA PHE A 138 2.58 -14.31 -2.09
C PHE A 138 1.47 -13.50 -1.43
N GLY A 139 1.87 -12.49 -0.65
CA GLY A 139 1.02 -11.39 -0.21
C GLY A 139 1.37 -10.11 -0.97
N ILE A 140 0.41 -9.20 -1.13
CA ILE A 140 0.60 -7.96 -1.88
C ILE A 140 -0.35 -6.87 -1.39
N GLY A 141 0.11 -5.61 -1.48
CA GLY A 141 -0.69 -4.44 -1.11
C GLY A 141 -0.02 -3.13 -1.52
N TYR A 142 -0.75 -2.05 -1.30
CA TYR A 142 -0.32 -0.67 -1.55
C TYR A 142 -0.22 0.10 -0.24
N HIS A 143 0.67 1.10 -0.21
CA HIS A 143 0.87 1.93 0.97
C HIS A 143 1.15 3.40 0.61
N PRO A 144 0.30 4.05 -0.22
CA PRO A 144 0.50 5.44 -0.58
C PRO A 144 0.24 6.37 0.58
N ALA A 145 1.08 7.40 0.74
CA ALA A 145 0.93 8.45 1.72
C ALA A 145 0.60 9.79 1.05
N PHE A 146 -0.43 10.46 1.54
CA PHE A 146 -0.94 11.72 1.01
C PHE A 146 -0.69 12.85 2.00
N ASN A 147 -0.18 13.98 1.53
CA ASN A 147 0.07 15.16 2.36
C ASN A 147 -1.19 15.67 3.07
N ILE A 148 -1.09 15.95 4.35
CA ILE A 148 -2.09 16.62 5.19
C ILE A 148 -1.37 17.66 6.06
N PRO A 149 -1.90 18.89 6.21
CA PRO A 149 -3.05 19.46 5.49
C PRO A 149 -2.75 19.69 4.00
N PHE A 150 -3.79 19.93 3.21
CA PHE A 150 -3.65 20.22 1.78
C PHE A 150 -3.01 21.60 1.54
N ASP A 151 -3.12 22.52 2.47
CA ASP A 151 -2.47 23.83 2.45
C ASP A 151 -2.22 24.36 3.87
N ALA A 152 -1.59 25.53 3.98
CA ALA A 152 -1.23 26.14 5.25
C ALA A 152 -2.40 26.80 5.99
N ALA A 153 -3.57 26.92 5.39
CA ALA A 153 -4.77 27.51 6.02
C ALA A 153 -5.53 26.50 6.87
N HIS A 154 -5.29 25.21 6.69
CA HIS A 154 -6.00 24.13 7.36
C HIS A 154 -5.11 23.37 8.33
N THR A 155 -5.74 22.62 9.23
CA THR A 155 -5.12 21.81 10.28
C THR A 155 -5.65 20.36 10.20
N THR A 156 -5.07 19.43 10.95
CA THR A 156 -5.52 18.04 11.02
C THR A 156 -7.02 17.89 11.20
N THR A 157 -7.63 18.71 12.07
CA THR A 157 -9.05 18.60 12.44
C THR A 157 -10.02 19.08 11.36
N ASP A 158 -9.53 19.70 10.30
CA ASP A 158 -10.33 20.11 9.15
C ASP A 158 -10.57 18.98 8.16
N TYR A 159 -10.01 17.79 8.43
CA TYR A 159 -10.12 16.61 7.58
C TYR A 159 -10.90 15.48 8.23
N GLU A 160 -11.41 14.59 7.38
CA GLU A 160 -12.01 13.32 7.78
C GLU A 160 -11.85 12.25 6.71
N PHE A 161 -11.71 11.00 7.11
CA PHE A 161 -11.89 9.89 6.19
C PHE A 161 -13.38 9.70 5.90
N ARG A 162 -13.72 9.41 4.64
CA ARG A 162 -15.10 9.07 4.24
C ARG A 162 -15.15 7.76 3.46
N PHE A 163 -16.25 7.04 3.74
CA PHE A 163 -16.72 5.91 2.95
C PHE A 163 -17.85 6.38 2.02
N ASP A 164 -18.08 5.71 0.90
CA ASP A 164 -19.21 6.04 0.00
C ASP A 164 -20.58 5.65 0.59
N GLN A 165 -20.59 4.78 1.61
CA GLN A 165 -21.76 4.39 2.38
C GLN A 165 -21.41 4.19 3.86
N PRO A 166 -22.42 4.15 4.78
CA PRO A 166 -22.16 3.85 6.18
C PRO A 166 -21.55 2.45 6.38
N GLU A 167 -20.47 2.38 7.16
CA GLU A 167 -19.70 1.17 7.39
C GLU A 167 -19.62 0.79 8.87
N SER A 168 -19.40 -0.49 9.10
CA SER A 168 -19.10 -1.09 10.41
C SER A 168 -17.95 -2.08 10.25
N PRO A 169 -16.73 -1.61 9.91
CA PRO A 169 -15.62 -2.51 9.66
C PRO A 169 -15.22 -3.29 10.92
N VAL A 170 -14.85 -4.54 10.74
CA VAL A 170 -14.11 -5.28 11.76
C VAL A 170 -12.67 -4.75 11.74
N ILE A 171 -12.19 -4.24 12.86
CA ILE A 171 -10.78 -3.89 13.04
C ILE A 171 -10.03 -5.14 13.47
N LEU A 172 -9.05 -5.53 12.66
CA LEU A 172 -8.15 -6.63 12.95
C LEU A 172 -6.97 -6.07 13.75
N ASP A 173 -6.91 -6.42 15.03
CA ASP A 173 -5.93 -5.83 15.95
C ASP A 173 -4.53 -6.46 15.78
N ALA A 174 -3.54 -5.61 15.56
CA ALA A 174 -2.13 -5.97 15.47
C ALA A 174 -1.23 -5.20 16.46
N TYR A 175 -1.82 -4.41 17.35
CA TYR A 175 -1.08 -3.63 18.35
C TYR A 175 -0.66 -4.52 19.53
N PRO A 176 0.57 -4.35 20.11
CA PRO A 176 1.56 -3.32 19.81
C PRO A 176 2.68 -3.77 18.86
N ASN A 177 2.75 -5.03 18.48
CA ASN A 177 3.91 -5.61 17.80
C ASN A 177 3.79 -5.68 16.25
N GLY A 178 2.59 -5.36 15.70
CA GLY A 178 2.31 -5.40 14.27
C GLY A 178 1.99 -6.80 13.73
N LEU A 179 1.70 -7.77 14.63
CA LEU A 179 1.20 -9.09 14.30
C LEU A 179 -0.25 -9.23 14.76
N LEU A 180 -1.08 -9.88 13.96
CA LEU A 180 -2.48 -10.13 14.33
C LEU A 180 -2.54 -10.99 15.60
N ASN A 181 -3.34 -10.54 16.57
CA ASN A 181 -3.47 -11.16 17.89
C ASN A 181 -4.86 -11.77 18.15
N GLY A 182 -5.74 -11.77 17.14
CA GLY A 182 -7.09 -12.30 17.23
C GLY A 182 -8.10 -11.45 18.02
N LYS A 183 -7.68 -10.32 18.60
CA LYS A 183 -8.56 -9.40 19.37
C LYS A 183 -9.29 -8.44 18.45
N ASN A 184 -10.12 -8.98 17.57
CA ASN A 184 -10.86 -8.18 16.61
C ASN A 184 -12.02 -7.44 17.29
N HIS A 185 -12.29 -6.20 16.85
CA HIS A 185 -13.34 -5.37 17.44
C HIS A 185 -13.99 -4.44 16.42
N TYR A 186 -15.09 -3.79 16.82
CA TYR A 186 -15.77 -2.75 16.05
C TYR A 186 -15.48 -1.38 16.66
N GLN A 187 -14.55 -0.63 16.05
CA GLN A 187 -14.23 0.74 16.47
C GLN A 187 -15.34 1.71 16.06
N TRP A 188 -15.86 1.53 14.85
CA TRP A 188 -16.93 2.35 14.29
C TRP A 188 -18.12 1.48 13.92
N LYS A 189 -19.34 2.00 14.14
CA LYS A 189 -20.59 1.30 13.81
C LYS A 189 -21.49 2.24 13.04
N ASN A 190 -21.87 1.83 11.83
CA ASN A 190 -22.76 2.60 10.93
C ASN A 190 -22.24 4.04 10.71
N GLN A 191 -20.93 4.19 10.51
CA GLN A 191 -20.28 5.48 10.29
C GLN A 191 -19.92 5.65 8.82
N GLN A 192 -20.20 6.82 8.26
CA GLN A 192 -19.77 7.17 6.91
C GLN A 192 -18.53 8.07 6.91
N ALA A 193 -18.23 8.70 8.04
CA ALA A 193 -17.07 9.56 8.21
C ALA A 193 -16.34 9.27 9.52
N ILE A 194 -15.03 9.36 9.49
CA ILE A 194 -14.13 9.24 10.64
C ILE A 194 -13.33 10.55 10.72
N PRO A 195 -13.61 11.42 11.71
CA PRO A 195 -12.83 12.66 11.88
C PRO A 195 -11.34 12.37 12.07
N LEU A 196 -10.49 13.10 11.37
CA LEU A 196 -9.06 13.05 11.58
C LEU A 196 -8.70 13.87 12.82
N THR A 197 -7.89 13.30 13.69
CA THR A 197 -7.31 13.96 14.86
C THR A 197 -5.83 13.58 15.00
N ASP A 198 -5.05 14.38 15.71
CA ASP A 198 -3.62 14.10 15.93
C ASP A 198 -3.38 12.84 16.79
N ASP A 199 -4.40 12.36 17.49
CA ASP A 199 -4.32 11.15 18.33
C ASP A 199 -4.96 9.91 17.67
N LEU A 200 -5.54 10.05 16.48
CA LEU A 200 -6.26 8.94 15.84
C LEU A 200 -5.38 7.68 15.70
N PHE A 201 -4.12 7.86 15.36
CA PHE A 201 -3.16 6.77 15.12
C PHE A 201 -2.21 6.51 16.30
N ALA A 202 -2.59 6.88 17.53
CA ALA A 202 -1.76 6.67 18.72
C ALA A 202 -1.44 5.19 18.99
N ASN A 203 -2.31 4.27 18.55
CA ASN A 203 -2.15 2.82 18.64
C ASN A 203 -1.93 2.18 17.26
N ASP A 204 -1.16 2.84 16.38
CA ASP A 204 -0.84 2.36 15.03
C ASP A 204 -2.04 2.42 14.05
N SER A 205 -2.06 1.57 13.04
CA SER A 205 -3.03 1.56 11.95
C SER A 205 -4.37 0.92 12.34
N PHE A 206 -5.40 1.23 11.56
CA PHE A 206 -6.67 0.51 11.60
C PHE A 206 -6.76 -0.42 10.39
N CYS A 207 -6.54 -1.72 10.61
CA CYS A 207 -6.73 -2.74 9.58
C CYS A 207 -8.21 -3.12 9.52
N MET A 208 -8.90 -2.62 8.53
CA MET A 208 -10.34 -2.81 8.34
C MET A 208 -10.64 -3.99 7.43
N ALA A 209 -11.51 -4.90 7.89
CA ALA A 209 -12.05 -6.01 7.12
C ALA A 209 -13.58 -5.91 7.00
N GLY A 210 -14.13 -6.55 5.96
CA GLY A 210 -15.59 -6.63 5.77
C GLY A 210 -16.21 -5.32 5.29
N LEU A 211 -15.43 -4.43 4.69
CA LEU A 211 -15.94 -3.21 4.04
C LEU A 211 -16.84 -3.58 2.84
N ARG A 212 -17.94 -2.86 2.69
CA ARG A 212 -18.86 -2.92 1.54
C ARG A 212 -18.72 -1.69 0.67
N THR A 213 -18.07 -0.63 1.20
CA THR A 213 -17.76 0.60 0.47
C THR A 213 -16.87 0.29 -0.72
N LYS A 214 -17.06 1.00 -1.81
CA LYS A 214 -16.17 0.93 -2.99
C LYS A 214 -15.01 1.90 -2.88
N THR A 215 -15.15 2.92 -2.04
CA THR A 215 -14.12 3.96 -1.90
C THR A 215 -13.86 4.31 -0.46
N VAL A 216 -12.59 4.62 -0.17
CA VAL A 216 -12.14 5.30 1.04
C VAL A 216 -11.38 6.55 0.61
N GLY A 217 -11.75 7.70 1.14
CA GLY A 217 -11.10 8.96 0.81
C GLY A 217 -10.78 9.80 2.03
N ILE A 218 -9.85 10.75 1.87
CA ILE A 218 -9.61 11.84 2.83
C ILE A 218 -10.18 13.13 2.25
N TYR A 219 -11.01 13.79 3.01
CA TYR A 219 -11.79 14.97 2.61
C TYR A 219 -11.48 16.15 3.53
N GLU A 220 -11.29 17.32 2.92
CA GLU A 220 -11.29 18.61 3.61
C GLU A 220 -12.74 19.08 3.73
N LYS A 221 -13.17 19.37 4.98
CA LYS A 221 -14.61 19.49 5.30
C LYS A 221 -15.30 20.69 4.71
N ASP A 222 -14.62 21.84 4.66
CA ASP A 222 -15.22 23.13 4.26
C ASP A 222 -15.13 23.37 2.75
N THR A 223 -14.08 22.91 2.07
CA THR A 223 -13.90 23.09 0.64
C THR A 223 -14.40 21.93 -0.20
N GLY A 224 -14.46 20.74 0.40
CA GLY A 224 -14.78 19.49 -0.29
C GLY A 224 -13.63 18.95 -1.17
N ARG A 225 -12.43 19.55 -1.13
CA ARG A 225 -11.23 18.97 -1.76
C ARG A 225 -10.97 17.59 -1.17
N HIS A 226 -10.54 16.64 -1.98
CA HIS A 226 -10.37 15.27 -1.50
C HIS A 226 -9.42 14.44 -2.35
N ILE A 227 -8.96 13.34 -1.76
CA ILE A 227 -8.24 12.24 -2.41
C ILE A 227 -9.01 10.96 -2.11
N VAL A 228 -9.36 10.19 -3.15
CA VAL A 228 -10.17 8.98 -3.00
C VAL A 228 -9.49 7.79 -3.64
N CYS A 229 -9.35 6.71 -2.85
CA CYS A 229 -8.87 5.40 -3.29
C CYS A 229 -10.07 4.48 -3.58
N ASN A 230 -10.09 3.82 -4.74
CA ASN A 230 -11.01 2.73 -4.99
C ASN A 230 -10.50 1.48 -4.25
N VAL A 231 -11.31 0.97 -3.32
CA VAL A 231 -11.00 -0.21 -2.50
C VAL A 231 -11.91 -1.40 -2.83
N GLU A 232 -12.73 -1.30 -3.89
CA GLU A 232 -13.58 -2.40 -4.34
C GLU A 232 -12.74 -3.62 -4.74
N GLY A 233 -13.07 -4.79 -4.20
CA GLY A 233 -12.32 -6.03 -4.45
C GLY A 233 -11.10 -6.24 -3.56
N TYR A 234 -10.81 -5.31 -2.65
CA TYR A 234 -9.78 -5.51 -1.62
C TYR A 234 -10.42 -6.05 -0.34
N PRO A 235 -9.96 -7.23 0.15
CA PRO A 235 -10.50 -7.80 1.38
C PRO A 235 -10.15 -6.97 2.62
N TYR A 236 -9.08 -6.17 2.54
CA TYR A 236 -8.58 -5.34 3.64
C TYR A 236 -8.22 -3.95 3.14
N SER A 237 -8.55 -2.93 3.95
CA SER A 237 -8.10 -1.56 3.73
C SER A 237 -7.63 -0.97 5.05
N LEU A 238 -6.43 -0.45 5.07
CA LEU A 238 -5.88 0.18 6.25
C LEU A 238 -5.91 1.70 6.09
N ILE A 239 -6.10 2.39 7.21
CA ILE A 239 -5.79 3.81 7.34
C ILE A 239 -4.70 3.97 8.40
N TRP A 240 -3.72 4.82 8.11
CA TRP A 240 -2.58 5.03 8.98
C TRP A 240 -1.94 6.41 8.83
N SER A 241 -1.25 6.84 9.85
CA SER A 241 -0.21 7.87 9.82
C SER A 241 0.87 7.56 10.84
N ALA A 242 2.07 8.07 10.64
CA ALA A 242 3.11 8.04 11.67
C ALA A 242 2.66 8.83 12.91
N PRO A 243 3.11 8.44 14.13
CA PRO A 243 2.68 9.08 15.38
C PRO A 243 3.32 10.48 15.60
N ALA A 244 3.34 11.30 14.56
CA ALA A 244 3.79 12.70 14.62
C ALA A 244 2.62 13.64 14.92
N LYS A 245 2.88 14.70 15.65
CA LYS A 245 1.89 15.74 15.95
C LYS A 245 2.42 17.11 15.50
N PRO A 246 1.66 17.89 14.72
CA PRO A 246 0.41 17.47 14.06
C PRO A 246 0.62 16.34 13.03
N VAL A 247 -0.47 15.67 12.63
CA VAL A 247 -0.47 14.73 11.51
C VAL A 247 -0.04 15.46 10.25
N ARG A 248 0.92 14.90 9.50
CA ARG A 248 1.51 15.51 8.31
C ARG A 248 1.17 14.78 7.01
N PHE A 249 0.70 13.56 7.12
CA PHE A 249 0.22 12.74 6.00
C PHE A 249 -0.78 11.70 6.50
N VAL A 250 -1.52 11.11 5.60
CA VAL A 250 -2.32 9.91 5.87
C VAL A 250 -2.09 8.89 4.78
N CYS A 251 -2.13 7.60 5.16
CA CYS A 251 -2.15 6.48 4.22
C CYS A 251 -3.57 5.92 4.10
N ILE A 252 -3.92 5.51 2.88
CA ILE A 252 -5.08 4.65 2.59
C ILE A 252 -4.53 3.45 1.84
N GLU A 253 -4.55 2.29 2.47
CA GLU A 253 -3.75 1.14 2.09
C GLU A 253 -4.64 -0.07 1.76
N PRO A 254 -5.06 -0.25 0.50
CA PRO A 254 -5.74 -1.48 0.08
C PRO A 254 -4.76 -2.65 0.01
N TRP A 255 -5.07 -3.73 0.75
CA TRP A 255 -4.24 -4.94 0.81
C TRP A 255 -5.03 -6.16 0.35
N GLN A 256 -4.36 -7.06 -0.36
CA GLN A 256 -4.90 -8.36 -0.76
C GLN A 256 -4.52 -9.49 0.21
N SER A 257 -3.64 -9.21 1.17
CA SER A 257 -3.25 -10.14 2.23
C SER A 257 -3.14 -9.42 3.57
N LEU A 258 -3.07 -10.19 4.65
CA LEU A 258 -2.93 -9.70 6.02
C LEU A 258 -1.46 -9.72 6.48
N PRO A 259 -1.10 -8.93 7.51
CA PRO A 259 0.12 -9.17 8.26
C PRO A 259 0.09 -10.58 8.88
N GLY A 260 1.26 -11.07 9.26
CA GLY A 260 1.33 -12.34 9.98
C GLY A 260 0.59 -12.28 11.31
N ALA A 261 0.04 -13.41 11.72
CA ALA A 261 -0.48 -13.61 13.06
C ALA A 261 0.62 -14.15 14.02
N GLU A 262 0.44 -13.96 15.33
CA GLU A 262 1.43 -14.40 16.33
C GLU A 262 1.67 -15.92 16.29
N ASP A 263 0.64 -16.68 15.88
CA ASP A 263 0.64 -18.15 15.80
C ASP A 263 0.77 -18.70 14.38
N ASP A 264 1.07 -17.84 13.38
CA ASP A 264 1.28 -18.27 12.01
C ASP A 264 2.43 -19.29 11.88
N PRO A 265 2.28 -20.32 11.02
CA PRO A 265 3.35 -21.29 10.78
C PRO A 265 4.58 -20.61 10.18
N GLN A 266 5.76 -21.12 10.50
CA GLN A 266 7.02 -20.66 9.88
C GLN A 266 7.14 -21.15 8.44
N ASP A 267 6.58 -22.30 8.08
CA ASP A 267 6.58 -22.83 6.72
C ASP A 267 5.76 -21.91 5.79
N TRP A 268 6.46 -21.34 4.80
CA TRP A 268 5.86 -20.43 3.83
C TRP A 268 4.64 -21.01 3.10
N ASN A 269 4.69 -22.32 2.80
CA ASN A 269 3.61 -22.99 2.07
C ASN A 269 2.33 -23.18 2.89
N GLN A 270 2.39 -22.99 4.19
CA GLN A 270 1.24 -23.09 5.11
C GLN A 270 0.65 -21.72 5.47
N ARG A 271 1.29 -20.63 5.06
CA ARG A 271 0.83 -19.27 5.37
C ARG A 271 -0.33 -18.85 4.48
N ALA A 272 -1.20 -17.97 5.03
CA ALA A 272 -2.19 -17.28 4.22
C ALA A 272 -1.52 -16.41 3.14
N ALA A 273 -2.11 -16.35 1.96
CA ALA A 273 -1.60 -15.60 0.82
C ALA A 273 -2.72 -14.79 0.13
N ALA A 274 -2.35 -13.78 -0.64
CA ALA A 274 -3.27 -13.06 -1.51
C ALA A 274 -3.67 -13.94 -2.70
N ALA A 275 -2.68 -14.65 -3.26
CA ALA A 275 -2.88 -15.59 -4.37
C ALA A 275 -1.86 -16.72 -4.29
N CYS A 276 -2.22 -17.83 -4.92
CA CYS A 276 -1.37 -18.99 -5.19
C CYS A 276 -1.42 -19.25 -6.70
N LEU A 277 -0.29 -19.11 -7.38
CA LEU A 277 -0.20 -19.23 -8.83
C LEU A 277 0.48 -20.53 -9.20
N ALA A 278 -0.17 -21.35 -10.03
CA ALA A 278 0.47 -22.47 -10.70
C ALA A 278 1.54 -21.97 -11.69
N PRO A 279 2.46 -22.84 -12.13
CA PRO A 279 3.43 -22.49 -13.17
C PRO A 279 2.77 -21.90 -14.42
N GLY A 280 3.26 -20.74 -14.86
CA GLY A 280 2.76 -20.00 -16.02
C GLY A 280 1.56 -19.09 -15.76
N GLU A 281 0.93 -19.17 -14.58
CA GLU A 281 -0.20 -18.29 -14.25
C GLU A 281 0.24 -16.87 -13.92
N GLU A 282 -0.70 -15.94 -14.09
CA GLU A 282 -0.56 -14.52 -13.75
C GLU A 282 -1.78 -14.04 -12.97
N TRP A 283 -1.54 -13.10 -12.08
CA TRP A 283 -2.56 -12.42 -11.28
C TRP A 283 -2.26 -10.92 -11.20
N SER A 284 -3.29 -10.09 -11.11
CA SER A 284 -3.11 -8.64 -11.01
C SER A 284 -4.16 -7.97 -10.13
N THR A 285 -3.79 -6.79 -9.61
CA THR A 285 -4.68 -5.87 -8.89
C THR A 285 -4.35 -4.43 -9.25
N THR A 286 -5.32 -3.53 -9.16
CA THR A 286 -5.15 -2.11 -9.50
C THR A 286 -5.70 -1.23 -8.40
N LEU A 287 -4.87 -0.36 -7.86
CA LEU A 287 -5.31 0.77 -7.05
C LEU A 287 -5.56 1.98 -7.95
N SER A 288 -6.79 2.48 -7.95
CA SER A 288 -7.15 3.74 -8.61
C SER A 288 -7.34 4.81 -7.57
N THR A 289 -6.56 5.90 -7.67
CA THR A 289 -6.63 7.04 -6.75
C THR A 289 -6.95 8.30 -7.52
N THR A 290 -8.03 8.97 -7.16
CA THR A 290 -8.51 10.23 -7.78
C THR A 290 -8.20 11.42 -6.88
N PHE A 291 -7.71 12.51 -7.47
CA PHE A 291 -7.23 13.71 -6.78
C PHE A 291 -8.08 14.93 -7.17
N GLU A 292 -9.00 15.34 -6.32
CA GLU A 292 -9.82 16.55 -6.47
C GLU A 292 -9.32 17.65 -5.51
N ARG A 293 -8.11 18.15 -5.83
CA ARG A 293 -7.37 19.12 -5.01
C ARG A 293 -7.03 20.38 -5.78
#